data_95631a0579ffaf560c1412553b642b9b
#
_entry.id   95631a0579ffaf560c1412553b642b9b
#
_cell.length_a   1.000
_cell.length_b   1.000
_cell.length_c   1.000
_cell.angle_alpha   90.00
_cell.angle_beta   90.00
_cell.angle_gamma   90.00
#
_symmetry.space_group_name_H-M   'P 1'
#
loop_
_entity.id
_entity.type
_entity.pdbx_description
1 polymer ?
#
loop_
_entity_poly.entity_id
_entity_poly.type
_entity_poly.pdbx_seq_one_letter_code
_entity_poly.pdbx_strand_id
1 'polypeptide(L)'
;MGAEALSNRTNWQMGARISGDAGERTFAAQVAPYLGAEYVVQHRPPKLKIYSEEKWIKLDTRITNTVTGLSLYIENKEGNNGGNAHERVYKFLSPALKRVVRETFNTVENPFFLVFSGRTFQGQKYKDEINLLCEGENYAIMTSDYENIQEVANQIMEIV
;
A
#
# COMPACT_ATOMS: atom_id res chain seq x y z
N MET A 1 7.44 -1.14 -33.39
CA MET A 1 7.14 -1.68 -32.07
C MET A 1 6.80 -3.15 -32.21
N GLY A 2 7.50 -4.03 -31.51
CA GLY A 2 7.24 -5.46 -31.57
C GLY A 2 5.99 -5.87 -30.80
N ALA A 3 5.54 -7.11 -30.99
CA ALA A 3 4.38 -7.66 -30.31
C ALA A 3 4.52 -7.61 -28.78
N GLU A 4 5.73 -7.80 -28.27
CA GLU A 4 6.02 -7.70 -26.84
C GLU A 4 5.76 -6.30 -26.29
N ALA A 5 6.22 -5.27 -26.99
CA ALA A 5 5.98 -3.89 -26.59
C ALA A 5 4.49 -3.55 -26.64
N LEU A 6 3.77 -4.11 -27.60
CA LEU A 6 2.34 -3.93 -27.71
C LEU A 6 1.60 -4.63 -26.57
N SER A 7 2.02 -5.84 -26.22
CA SER A 7 1.45 -6.59 -25.10
C SER A 7 1.68 -5.88 -23.77
N ASN A 8 2.89 -5.37 -23.53
CA ASN A 8 3.21 -4.60 -22.33
C ASN A 8 2.40 -3.33 -22.26
N ARG A 9 2.20 -2.67 -23.39
CA ARG A 9 1.38 -1.47 -23.46
C ARG A 9 -0.08 -1.78 -23.15
N THR A 10 -0.62 -2.89 -23.64
CA THR A 10 -1.97 -3.32 -23.37
C THR A 10 -2.16 -3.61 -21.89
N ASN A 11 -1.25 -4.36 -21.29
CA ASN A 11 -1.28 -4.64 -19.86
C ASN A 11 -1.21 -3.34 -19.04
N TRP A 12 -0.39 -2.42 -19.48
CA TRP A 12 -0.20 -1.12 -18.86
C TRP A 12 -1.46 -0.25 -18.96
N GLN A 13 -2.22 -0.38 -20.06
CA GLN A 13 -3.48 0.33 -20.23
C GLN A 13 -4.63 -0.28 -19.43
N MET A 14 -4.57 -1.57 -19.14
CA MET A 14 -5.61 -2.28 -18.38
C MET A 14 -5.46 -2.13 -16.86
N GLY A 15 -4.27 -1.79 -16.39
CA GLY A 15 -3.98 -1.61 -14.98
C GLY A 15 -3.62 -0.17 -14.63
N ALA A 16 -3.36 0.06 -13.34
CA ALA A 16 -2.91 1.35 -12.85
C ALA A 16 -1.54 1.71 -13.41
N ARG A 17 -1.34 3.00 -13.66
CA ARG A 17 -0.02 3.51 -14.03
C ARG A 17 0.87 3.56 -12.80
N ILE A 18 2.14 3.15 -12.95
CA ILE A 18 3.14 3.25 -11.91
C ILE A 18 4.01 4.47 -12.19
N SER A 19 4.20 5.29 -11.17
CA SER A 19 5.11 6.42 -11.20
C SER A 19 6.18 6.28 -10.13
N GLY A 20 7.28 6.99 -10.28
CA GLY A 20 8.40 6.89 -9.37
C GLY A 20 9.27 5.67 -9.68
N ASP A 21 10.13 5.31 -8.74
CA ASP A 21 11.13 4.26 -8.88
C ASP A 21 10.59 2.93 -8.37
N ALA A 22 9.62 2.34 -9.08
CA ALA A 22 9.00 1.08 -8.69
C ALA A 22 9.89 -0.10 -9.13
N GLY A 23 10.64 -0.66 -8.22
CA GLY A 23 11.41 -1.87 -8.46
C GLY A 23 10.51 -3.07 -8.77
N GLU A 24 11.08 -4.10 -9.38
CA GLU A 24 10.32 -5.23 -9.91
C GLU A 24 9.49 -6.00 -8.88
N ARG A 25 9.93 -6.03 -7.63
CA ARG A 25 9.29 -6.83 -6.58
C ARG A 25 8.67 -6.01 -5.47
N THR A 26 8.42 -4.75 -5.69
CA THR A 26 7.72 -3.93 -4.70
C THR A 26 6.23 -4.25 -4.71
N PHE A 27 5.57 -3.96 -3.59
CA PHE A 27 4.12 -4.07 -3.53
C PHE A 27 3.45 -3.24 -4.62
N ALA A 28 3.97 -2.05 -4.90
CA ALA A 28 3.47 -1.18 -5.96
C ALA A 28 3.44 -1.90 -7.32
N ALA A 29 4.55 -2.54 -7.69
CA ALA A 29 4.65 -3.28 -8.94
C ALA A 29 3.73 -4.51 -8.97
N GLN A 30 3.55 -5.16 -7.83
CA GLN A 30 2.70 -6.35 -7.73
C GLN A 30 1.21 -6.02 -7.82
N VAL A 31 0.77 -4.93 -7.22
CA VAL A 31 -0.66 -4.60 -7.15
C VAL A 31 -1.16 -3.82 -8.37
N ALA A 32 -0.31 -3.01 -8.98
CA ALA A 32 -0.72 -2.11 -10.06
C ALA A 32 -1.47 -2.81 -11.22
N PRO A 33 -1.05 -3.99 -11.70
CA PRO A 33 -1.77 -4.65 -12.79
C PRO A 33 -3.21 -5.04 -12.45
N TYR A 34 -3.54 -5.13 -11.17
CA TYR A 34 -4.86 -5.55 -10.70
C TYR A 34 -5.78 -4.39 -10.34
N LEU A 35 -5.28 -3.15 -10.41
CA LEU A 35 -6.08 -1.94 -10.20
C LEU A 35 -6.59 -1.41 -11.53
N GLY A 36 -7.71 -0.69 -11.50
CA GLY A 36 -8.27 -0.06 -12.69
C GLY A 36 -7.37 1.03 -13.28
N ALA A 37 -7.60 1.38 -14.53
CA ALA A 37 -6.80 2.37 -15.25
C ALA A 37 -6.89 3.79 -14.67
N GLU A 38 -7.92 4.07 -13.87
CA GLU A 38 -8.12 5.35 -13.18
C GLU A 38 -7.16 5.57 -12.02
N TYR A 39 -6.42 4.53 -11.60
CA TYR A 39 -5.48 4.62 -10.48
C TYR A 39 -4.07 4.94 -10.96
N VAL A 40 -3.35 5.68 -10.14
CA VAL A 40 -1.92 5.89 -10.28
C VAL A 40 -1.24 5.38 -9.01
N VAL A 41 -0.28 4.49 -9.18
CA VAL A 41 0.50 3.90 -8.09
C VAL A 41 1.88 4.56 -8.08
N GLN A 42 2.20 5.26 -7.01
CA GLN A 42 3.49 5.93 -6.85
C GLN A 42 4.31 5.21 -5.79
N HIS A 43 5.43 4.64 -6.19
CA HIS A 43 6.40 4.05 -5.28
C HIS A 43 7.26 5.18 -4.69
N ARG A 44 7.47 5.13 -3.37
CA ARG A 44 8.21 6.15 -2.63
C ARG A 44 7.68 7.57 -2.89
N PRO A 45 6.42 7.83 -2.53
CA PRO A 45 5.86 9.16 -2.69
C PRO A 45 6.62 10.17 -1.81
N PRO A 46 6.43 11.48 -2.05
CA PRO A 46 7.06 12.50 -1.22
C PRO A 46 6.76 12.28 0.26
N LYS A 47 7.75 12.54 1.09
CA LYS A 47 7.62 12.44 2.55
C LYS A 47 6.55 13.41 3.06
N LEU A 48 5.79 12.97 4.04
CA LEU A 48 4.76 13.80 4.66
C LEU A 48 5.35 14.58 5.83
N LYS A 49 5.31 15.90 5.76
CA LYS A 49 5.77 16.79 6.82
C LYS A 49 4.62 16.99 7.82
N ILE A 50 4.55 16.15 8.82
CA ILE A 50 3.42 16.14 9.75
C ILE A 50 3.78 16.72 11.11
N TYR A 51 4.95 16.33 11.64
CA TYR A 51 5.32 16.71 13.00
C TYR A 51 6.01 18.08 13.07
N SER A 52 6.92 18.33 12.13
CA SER A 52 7.69 19.58 12.04
C SER A 52 8.39 19.63 10.69
N GLU A 53 9.07 20.75 10.41
CA GLU A 53 9.87 20.90 9.20
C GLU A 53 10.97 19.84 9.08
N GLU A 54 11.45 19.32 10.21
CA GLU A 54 12.56 18.38 10.25
C GLU A 54 12.13 16.93 10.42
N LYS A 55 10.89 16.68 10.89
CA LYS A 55 10.42 15.34 11.19
C LYS A 55 9.27 14.95 10.27
N TRP A 56 9.53 13.99 9.41
CA TRP A 56 8.66 13.57 8.33
C TRP A 56 8.28 12.11 8.47
N ILE A 57 7.20 11.71 7.82
CA ILE A 57 6.80 10.32 7.67
C ILE A 57 7.04 9.90 6.22
N LYS A 58 7.71 8.77 6.07
CA LYS A 58 7.88 8.11 4.78
C LYS A 58 6.88 6.97 4.69
N LEU A 59 6.21 6.89 3.57
CA LEU A 59 5.35 5.75 3.24
C LEU A 59 5.88 5.09 1.96
N ASP A 60 5.63 3.79 1.84
CA ASP A 60 6.19 3.02 0.73
C ASP A 60 5.50 3.33 -0.60
N THR A 61 4.20 3.51 -0.55
CA THR A 61 3.39 3.63 -1.76
C THR A 61 2.22 4.58 -1.53
N ARG A 62 1.85 5.31 -2.57
CA ARG A 62 0.61 6.09 -2.62
C ARG A 62 -0.20 5.65 -3.83
N ILE A 63 -1.47 5.33 -3.61
CA ILE A 63 -2.40 5.02 -4.68
C ILE A 63 -3.41 6.14 -4.77
N THR A 64 -3.52 6.75 -5.93
CA THR A 64 -4.44 7.87 -6.18
C THR A 64 -5.46 7.48 -7.23
N ASN A 65 -6.72 7.70 -6.92
CA ASN A 65 -7.80 7.60 -7.89
C ASN A 65 -7.86 8.94 -8.64
N THR A 66 -7.55 8.93 -9.92
CA THR A 66 -7.47 10.16 -10.72
C THR A 66 -8.84 10.78 -10.99
N VAL A 67 -9.92 10.03 -10.85
CA VAL A 67 -11.29 10.54 -11.02
C VAL A 67 -11.69 11.37 -9.80
N THR A 68 -11.43 10.88 -8.60
CA THR A 68 -11.77 11.58 -7.35
C THR A 68 -10.68 12.50 -6.85
N GLY A 69 -9.44 12.26 -7.25
CA GLY A 69 -8.26 12.94 -6.72
C GLY A 69 -7.84 12.48 -5.33
N LEU A 70 -8.53 11.49 -4.75
CA LEU A 70 -8.22 11.01 -3.41
C LEU A 70 -7.14 9.96 -3.42
N SER A 71 -6.34 9.95 -2.36
CA SER A 71 -5.21 9.02 -2.21
C SER A 71 -5.34 8.13 -0.99
N LEU A 72 -4.71 6.97 -1.09
CA LEU A 72 -4.51 6.02 -0.01
C LEU A 72 -3.02 5.75 0.09
N TYR A 73 -2.48 5.84 1.31
CA TYR A 73 -1.06 5.56 1.56
C TYR A 73 -0.89 4.15 2.09
N ILE A 74 0.09 3.45 1.56
CA ILE A 74 0.36 2.06 1.91
C ILE A 74 1.74 1.94 2.52
N GLU A 75 1.78 1.26 3.67
CA GLU A 75 3.02 0.85 4.32
C GLU A 75 3.11 -0.66 4.22
N ASN A 76 4.16 -1.16 3.58
CA ASN A 76 4.41 -2.59 3.45
C ASN A 76 5.53 -3.01 4.38
N LYS A 77 5.23 -3.95 5.26
CA LYS A 77 6.23 -4.57 6.12
C LYS A 77 6.49 -5.99 5.68
N GLU A 78 7.72 -6.23 5.24
CA GLU A 78 8.17 -7.56 4.90
C GLU A 78 8.93 -8.16 6.08
N GLY A 79 8.59 -9.39 6.47
CA GLY A 79 9.24 -10.11 7.54
C GLY A 79 9.59 -11.53 7.13
N ASN A 80 10.87 -11.89 7.22
CA ASN A 80 11.36 -13.21 6.83
C ASN A 80 12.08 -13.96 7.94
N ASN A 81 12.43 -13.28 9.04
CA ASN A 81 13.25 -13.83 10.11
C ASN A 81 12.60 -13.77 11.49
N GLY A 82 11.30 -13.49 11.56
CA GLY A 82 10.62 -13.28 12.83
C GLY A 82 10.98 -11.93 13.47
N GLY A 83 10.76 -11.80 14.78
CA GLY A 83 11.05 -10.58 15.53
C GLY A 83 9.88 -9.60 15.58
N ASN A 84 10.16 -8.39 16.05
CA ASN A 84 9.14 -7.38 16.37
C ASN A 84 9.20 -6.13 15.48
N ALA A 85 9.95 -6.16 14.40
CA ALA A 85 10.14 -4.98 13.56
C ALA A 85 8.83 -4.48 12.94
N HIS A 86 7.84 -5.36 12.77
CA HIS A 86 6.53 -5.00 12.26
C HIS A 86 5.74 -4.07 13.21
N GLU A 87 6.06 -4.06 14.49
CA GLU A 87 5.37 -3.20 15.46
C GLU A 87 5.51 -1.70 15.15
N ARG A 88 6.55 -1.33 14.41
CA ARG A 88 6.76 0.06 14.00
C ARG A 88 5.66 0.61 13.11
N VAL A 89 4.95 -0.27 12.39
CA VAL A 89 3.88 0.18 11.50
C VAL A 89 2.57 0.45 12.26
N TYR A 90 2.46 0.01 13.50
CA TYR A 90 1.26 0.22 14.31
C TYR A 90 1.03 1.69 14.66
N LYS A 91 2.04 2.55 14.52
CA LYS A 91 1.85 4.00 14.68
C LYS A 91 0.80 4.55 13.71
N PHE A 92 0.62 3.91 12.55
CA PHE A 92 -0.38 4.31 11.56
C PHE A 92 -1.81 3.98 11.97
N LEU A 93 -1.99 3.27 13.08
CA LEU A 93 -3.31 3.02 13.67
C LEU A 93 -3.78 4.20 14.52
N SER A 94 -2.92 5.18 14.79
CA SER A 94 -3.24 6.34 15.63
C SER A 94 -4.35 7.18 15.00
N PRO A 95 -5.48 7.37 15.70
CA PRO A 95 -6.55 8.24 15.21
C PRO A 95 -6.10 9.69 14.98
N ALA A 96 -5.22 10.19 15.84
CA ALA A 96 -4.70 11.55 15.73
C ALA A 96 -3.82 11.71 14.47
N LEU A 97 -2.97 10.73 14.19
CA LEU A 97 -2.16 10.75 12.99
C LEU A 97 -3.01 10.69 11.71
N LYS A 98 -3.99 9.82 11.70
CA LYS A 98 -4.93 9.72 10.57
C LYS A 98 -5.66 11.04 10.32
N ARG A 99 -6.11 11.69 11.40
CA ARG A 99 -6.80 12.98 11.30
C ARG A 99 -5.90 14.04 10.67
N VAL A 100 -4.65 14.15 11.14
CA VAL A 100 -3.71 15.14 10.61
C VAL A 100 -3.44 14.89 9.12
N VAL A 101 -3.22 13.65 8.73
CA VAL A 101 -3.00 13.30 7.32
C VAL A 101 -4.22 13.63 6.48
N ARG A 102 -5.40 13.27 6.95
CA ARG A 102 -6.65 13.54 6.24
C ARG A 102 -6.91 15.03 6.06
N GLU A 103 -6.63 15.84 7.08
CA GLU A 103 -6.83 17.28 7.04
C GLU A 103 -5.79 18.02 6.20
N THR A 104 -4.59 17.45 6.07
CA THR A 104 -3.46 18.10 5.41
C THR A 104 -3.32 17.68 3.95
N PHE A 105 -3.66 16.44 3.64
CA PHE A 105 -3.48 15.84 2.32
C PHE A 105 -4.82 15.36 1.78
N ASN A 106 -4.90 15.25 0.47
CA ASN A 106 -6.15 14.84 -0.20
C ASN A 106 -6.30 13.33 -0.17
N THR A 107 -6.75 12.79 0.96
CA THR A 107 -6.84 11.34 1.19
C THR A 107 -8.28 10.91 1.48
N VAL A 108 -8.50 9.60 1.42
CA VAL A 108 -9.72 8.96 1.92
C VAL A 108 -9.77 9.08 3.45
N GLU A 109 -10.91 8.76 4.03
CA GLU A 109 -11.16 8.95 5.48
C GLU A 109 -10.14 8.22 6.35
N ASN A 110 -9.87 6.95 6.08
CA ASN A 110 -8.77 6.22 6.71
C ASN A 110 -7.60 6.17 5.71
N PRO A 111 -6.60 7.06 5.87
CA PRO A 111 -5.61 7.29 4.82
C PRO A 111 -4.54 6.23 4.68
N PHE A 112 -4.50 5.24 5.58
CA PHE A 112 -3.45 4.22 5.60
C PHE A 112 -3.98 2.82 5.34
N PHE A 113 -3.17 2.03 4.63
CA PHE A 113 -3.40 0.62 4.39
C PHE A 113 -2.09 -0.12 4.73
N LEU A 114 -2.15 -1.05 5.66
CA LEU A 114 -0.98 -1.80 6.12
C LEU A 114 -0.91 -3.15 5.42
N VAL A 115 0.23 -3.47 4.83
CA VAL A 115 0.47 -4.75 4.17
C VAL A 115 1.57 -5.49 4.89
N PHE A 116 1.30 -6.72 5.29
CA PHE A 116 2.26 -7.59 5.96
C PHE A 116 2.60 -8.74 5.01
N SER A 117 3.84 -8.80 4.58
CA SER A 117 4.30 -9.78 3.61
C SER A 117 5.52 -10.54 4.13
N GLY A 118 5.84 -11.65 3.48
CA GLY A 118 6.97 -12.46 3.83
C GLY A 118 6.65 -13.64 4.73
N ARG A 119 7.62 -14.52 4.89
CA ARG A 119 7.46 -15.80 5.59
C ARG A 119 7.01 -15.65 7.04
N THR A 120 7.52 -14.66 7.76
CA THR A 120 7.18 -14.44 9.17
C THR A 120 5.68 -14.33 9.37
N PHE A 121 4.99 -13.60 8.49
CA PHE A 121 3.56 -13.32 8.65
C PHE A 121 2.65 -14.44 8.14
N GLN A 122 3.23 -15.55 7.69
CA GLN A 122 2.47 -16.78 7.42
C GLN A 122 2.23 -17.60 8.69
N GLY A 123 2.96 -17.31 9.78
CA GLY A 123 2.79 -17.99 11.05
C GLY A 123 1.54 -17.53 11.80
N GLN A 124 0.86 -18.47 12.45
CA GLN A 124 -0.43 -18.19 13.09
C GLN A 124 -0.34 -17.16 14.21
N LYS A 125 0.72 -17.19 15.00
CA LYS A 125 0.88 -16.22 16.10
C LYS A 125 0.94 -14.78 15.60
N TYR A 126 1.60 -14.54 14.48
CA TYR A 126 1.68 -13.21 13.88
C TYR A 126 0.36 -12.78 13.24
N LYS A 127 -0.32 -13.72 12.59
CA LYS A 127 -1.64 -13.46 12.03
C LYS A 127 -2.64 -13.10 13.12
N ASP A 128 -2.62 -13.80 14.24
CA ASP A 128 -3.51 -13.53 15.37
C ASP A 128 -3.27 -12.13 15.94
N GLU A 129 -2.00 -11.75 16.12
CA GLU A 129 -1.63 -10.41 16.60
C GLU A 129 -2.09 -9.33 15.64
N ILE A 130 -1.78 -9.47 14.35
CA ILE A 130 -2.12 -8.49 13.33
C ILE A 130 -3.64 -8.35 13.22
N ASN A 131 -4.37 -9.46 13.17
CA ASN A 131 -5.82 -9.43 13.07
C ASN A 131 -6.47 -8.74 14.29
N LEU A 132 -5.90 -8.93 15.47
CA LEU A 132 -6.40 -8.27 16.67
C LEU A 132 -6.12 -6.78 16.64
N LEU A 133 -4.86 -6.39 16.38
CA LEU A 133 -4.44 -4.99 16.46
C LEU A 133 -4.97 -4.15 15.31
N CYS A 134 -5.19 -4.74 14.17
CA CYS A 134 -5.69 -4.06 12.98
C CYS A 134 -7.18 -4.22 12.74
N GLU A 135 -7.92 -4.76 13.72
CA GLU A 135 -9.37 -4.94 13.59
C GLU A 135 -10.05 -3.60 13.26
N GLY A 136 -10.86 -3.60 12.20
CA GLY A 136 -11.53 -2.39 11.73
C GLY A 136 -10.65 -1.43 10.93
N GLU A 137 -9.39 -1.77 10.73
CA GLU A 137 -8.45 -0.97 9.96
C GLU A 137 -8.28 -1.52 8.53
N ASN A 138 -7.63 -0.72 7.69
CA ASN A 138 -7.26 -1.17 6.34
C ASN A 138 -5.96 -1.94 6.41
N TYR A 139 -5.99 -3.23 6.20
CA TYR A 139 -4.78 -4.05 6.19
C TYR A 139 -4.97 -5.32 5.39
N ALA A 140 -3.86 -5.94 5.04
CA ALA A 140 -3.83 -7.26 4.42
C ALA A 140 -2.59 -8.02 4.85
N ILE A 141 -2.75 -9.33 5.02
CA ILE A 141 -1.63 -10.26 5.19
C ILE A 141 -1.47 -10.98 3.86
N MET A 142 -0.32 -10.78 3.22
CA MET A 142 -0.05 -11.39 1.93
C MET A 142 0.30 -12.86 2.10
N THR A 143 -0.25 -13.70 1.24
CA THR A 143 0.16 -15.10 1.14
C THR A 143 1.52 -15.20 0.46
N SER A 144 2.12 -16.40 0.52
CA SER A 144 3.35 -16.68 -0.19
C SER A 144 3.17 -16.39 -1.69
N ASP A 145 4.17 -15.76 -2.28
CA ASP A 145 4.17 -15.41 -3.70
C ASP A 145 3.00 -14.51 -4.13
N TYR A 146 2.41 -13.78 -3.18
CA TYR A 146 1.33 -12.81 -3.46
C TYR A 146 0.09 -13.44 -4.11
N GLU A 147 -0.24 -14.66 -3.73
CA GLU A 147 -1.40 -15.38 -4.30
C GLU A 147 -2.72 -14.65 -4.10
N ASN A 148 -2.86 -13.87 -3.02
CA ASN A 148 -4.07 -13.10 -2.72
C ASN A 148 -4.01 -11.65 -3.20
N ILE A 149 -3.13 -11.31 -4.12
CA ILE A 149 -2.96 -9.92 -4.56
C ILE A 149 -4.22 -9.34 -5.21
N GLN A 150 -5.00 -10.16 -5.91
CA GLN A 150 -6.26 -9.70 -6.50
C GLN A 150 -7.27 -9.27 -5.43
N GLU A 151 -7.36 -10.01 -4.34
CA GLU A 151 -8.25 -9.66 -3.22
C GLU A 151 -7.81 -8.35 -2.58
N VAL A 152 -6.50 -8.17 -2.41
CA VAL A 152 -5.94 -6.94 -1.85
C VAL A 152 -6.22 -5.76 -2.78
N ALA A 153 -6.04 -5.93 -4.07
CA ALA A 153 -6.37 -4.90 -5.05
C ALA A 153 -7.85 -4.51 -4.99
N ASN A 154 -8.72 -5.50 -4.86
CA ASN A 154 -10.16 -5.26 -4.74
C ASN A 154 -10.49 -4.47 -3.47
N GLN A 155 -9.87 -4.80 -2.33
CA GLN A 155 -10.03 -4.04 -1.10
C GLN A 155 -9.60 -2.58 -1.30
N ILE A 156 -8.46 -2.36 -1.92
CA ILE A 156 -7.95 -1.01 -2.19
C ILE A 156 -8.93 -0.22 -3.04
N MET A 157 -9.47 -0.83 -4.10
CA MET A 157 -10.42 -0.16 -4.99
C MET A 157 -11.76 0.16 -4.31
N GLU A 158 -12.15 -0.61 -3.31
CA GLU A 158 -13.33 -0.28 -2.49
C GLU A 158 -13.08 0.91 -1.56
N ILE A 159 -11.83 1.13 -1.14
CA ILE A 159 -11.45 2.20 -0.22
C ILE A 159 -11.22 3.51 -0.97
N VAL A 160 -10.51 3.47 -2.04
CA VAL A 160 -10.08 4.64 -2.81
C VAL A 160 -10.53 4.55 -4.25
#